data_7786290c7f0d46545dba4f27f208ffc5
#
_entry.id   7786290c7f0d46545dba4f27f208ffc5
#
_cell.length_a   1.000
_cell.length_b   1.000
_cell.length_c   1.000
_cell.angle_alpha   90.00
_cell.angle_beta   90.00
_cell.angle_gamma   90.00
#
_symmetry.space_group_name_H-M   'P 1'
#
loop_
_entity.id
_entity.type
_entity.pdbx_description
1 polymer ?
#
loop_
_entity_poly.entity_id
_entity_poly.type
_entity_poly.pdbx_seq_one_letter_code
_entity_poly.pdbx_strand_id
1 'polypeptide(L)'
;MVTALAPGETEITASWNGQVSTCAVSCLTGSQEEFQNFYGPERHQPMRTPVEPQPGACHFYDDAGFIGDSVTYQLLFTQGREEAIGSPVPLFRRSASVTGVPDYSWNVMFRGAEWKIEEAVAASGVNKVFIMLGANDLGVRSPAETFDNFQTMIDRIREKAPQVEIYIESVLPSGLAQKSQDTAAYNELLRQYASDNQFHFVEVAKYFEAPDGCMPNSYSADGDAHLTETGIRCWFQVLQNYAQSQQE
;
A
#
# COMPACT_ATOMS: atom_id res chain seq x y z
N MET A 1 -11.26 -8.28 18.95
CA MET A 1 -9.85 -8.36 19.38
C MET A 1 -9.68 -9.68 20.09
N VAL A 2 -8.71 -10.49 19.70
CA VAL A 2 -8.34 -11.75 20.38
C VAL A 2 -7.04 -11.49 21.11
N THR A 3 -7.00 -11.77 22.42
CA THR A 3 -5.80 -11.58 23.25
C THR A 3 -5.32 -12.95 23.71
N ALA A 4 -4.09 -13.29 23.42
CA ALA A 4 -3.47 -14.50 23.95
C ALA A 4 -3.07 -14.26 25.42
N LEU A 5 -3.47 -15.19 26.30
CA LEU A 5 -3.18 -15.14 27.72
C LEU A 5 -2.01 -16.05 28.13
N ALA A 6 -1.63 -16.93 27.26
CA ALA A 6 -0.52 -17.87 27.43
C ALA A 6 -0.04 -18.37 26.06
N PRO A 7 1.20 -18.87 25.98
CA PRO A 7 1.70 -19.52 24.79
C PRO A 7 0.97 -20.80 24.49
N GLY A 8 0.90 -21.15 23.23
CA GLY A 8 0.31 -22.41 22.78
C GLY A 8 -0.32 -22.26 21.39
N GLU A 9 -0.88 -23.36 20.93
CA GLU A 9 -1.65 -23.42 19.71
C GLU A 9 -3.13 -23.51 20.04
N THR A 10 -3.95 -22.82 19.28
CA THR A 10 -5.41 -22.89 19.39
C THR A 10 -6.05 -22.73 18.02
N GLU A 11 -7.30 -23.18 17.93
CA GLU A 11 -8.11 -22.91 16.75
C GLU A 11 -9.18 -21.89 17.09
N ILE A 12 -9.32 -20.88 16.22
CA ILE A 12 -10.41 -19.92 16.30
C ILE A 12 -11.42 -20.31 15.22
N THR A 13 -12.64 -20.61 15.64
CA THR A 13 -13.73 -20.95 14.74
C THR A 13 -14.73 -19.79 14.68
N ALA A 14 -15.02 -19.32 13.48
CA ALA A 14 -16.09 -18.38 13.22
C ALA A 14 -17.22 -19.09 12.47
N SER A 15 -18.47 -18.84 12.88
CA SER A 15 -19.64 -19.34 12.18
C SER A 15 -20.57 -18.20 11.78
N TRP A 16 -21.03 -18.22 10.53
CA TRP A 16 -22.00 -17.27 9.99
C TRP A 16 -22.94 -17.98 9.01
N ASN A 17 -24.23 -17.84 9.19
CA ASN A 17 -25.25 -18.46 8.32
C ASN A 17 -25.03 -19.96 8.05
N GLY A 18 -24.62 -20.73 9.07
CA GLY A 18 -24.37 -22.17 8.95
C GLY A 18 -23.05 -22.54 8.26
N GLN A 19 -22.27 -21.59 7.82
CA GLN A 19 -20.90 -21.80 7.37
C GLN A 19 -19.94 -21.65 8.54
N VAL A 20 -18.97 -22.55 8.61
CA VAL A 20 -17.94 -22.57 9.66
C VAL A 20 -16.58 -22.42 8.99
N SER A 21 -15.78 -21.49 9.49
CA SER A 21 -14.38 -21.33 9.10
C SER A 21 -13.51 -21.43 10.34
N THR A 22 -12.45 -22.20 10.26
CA THR A 22 -11.50 -22.41 11.35
C THR A 22 -10.13 -21.90 10.95
N CYS A 23 -9.48 -21.16 11.84
CA CYS A 23 -8.13 -20.67 11.68
C CYS A 23 -7.29 -21.18 12.85
N ALA A 24 -6.18 -21.87 12.55
CA ALA A 24 -5.20 -22.23 13.55
C ALA A 24 -4.40 -20.97 13.95
N VAL A 25 -4.28 -20.77 15.25
CA VAL A 25 -3.51 -19.64 15.82
C VAL A 25 -2.46 -20.19 16.76
N SER A 26 -1.20 -19.92 16.47
CA SER A 26 -0.08 -20.24 17.35
C SER A 26 0.35 -18.97 18.09
N CYS A 27 0.35 -19.05 19.40
CA CYS A 27 0.95 -18.03 20.25
C CYS A 27 2.29 -18.55 20.78
N LEU A 28 3.36 -17.91 20.37
CA LEU A 28 4.71 -18.29 20.76
C LEU A 28 5.06 -17.68 22.13
N THR A 29 5.67 -18.47 23.01
CA THR A 29 6.43 -17.91 24.13
C THR A 29 7.77 -17.53 23.60
N GLY A 30 8.12 -16.30 23.70
CA GLY A 30 9.46 -15.93 23.38
C GLY A 30 9.85 -14.67 24.13
N SER A 31 11.11 -14.65 24.53
CA SER A 31 11.80 -13.41 24.77
C SER A 31 11.75 -12.56 23.49
N GLN A 32 11.96 -11.27 23.61
CA GLN A 32 12.07 -10.39 22.44
C GLN A 32 13.10 -10.92 21.40
N GLU A 33 14.08 -11.68 21.85
CA GLU A 33 15.12 -12.33 21.06
C GLU A 33 14.59 -13.54 20.26
N GLU A 34 13.69 -14.36 20.82
CA GLU A 34 13.04 -15.47 20.10
C GLU A 34 12.02 -14.96 19.07
N PHE A 35 11.33 -13.88 19.40
CA PHE A 35 10.45 -13.18 18.47
C PHE A 35 11.25 -12.62 17.29
N GLN A 36 12.41 -12.01 17.55
CA GLN A 36 13.34 -11.52 16.53
C GLN A 36 13.90 -12.65 15.66
N ASN A 37 14.24 -13.80 16.25
CA ASN A 37 14.70 -14.97 15.51
C ASN A 37 13.63 -15.59 14.61
N PHE A 38 12.35 -15.50 15.01
CA PHE A 38 11.22 -15.97 14.20
C PHE A 38 10.94 -15.03 13.01
N TYR A 39 11.05 -13.72 13.22
CA TYR A 39 10.84 -12.69 12.18
C TYR A 39 12.11 -12.32 11.40
N GLY A 40 13.21 -13.02 11.61
CA GLY A 40 14.48 -12.82 10.92
C GLY A 40 15.39 -11.76 11.55
N PRO A 41 16.49 -11.40 10.90
CA PRO A 41 17.51 -10.50 11.45
C PRO A 41 16.90 -9.14 11.78
N GLU A 42 17.48 -8.48 12.78
CA GLU A 42 17.10 -7.12 13.18
C GLU A 42 17.17 -6.16 11.98
N ARG A 43 16.00 -5.77 11.48
CA ARG A 43 15.84 -4.85 10.36
C ARG A 43 15.53 -3.46 10.88
N HIS A 44 16.45 -2.86 11.62
CA HIS A 44 16.14 -1.63 12.34
C HIS A 44 16.07 -0.39 11.48
N GLN A 45 16.78 -0.35 10.38
CA GLN A 45 16.92 0.87 9.57
C GLN A 45 16.71 0.59 8.09
N PRO A 46 16.10 1.52 7.36
CA PRO A 46 16.04 1.46 5.91
C PRO A 46 17.43 1.73 5.32
N MET A 47 17.70 1.18 4.14
CA MET A 47 18.95 1.47 3.41
C MET A 47 19.03 2.91 2.91
N ARG A 48 17.89 3.58 2.76
CA ARG A 48 17.78 4.95 2.24
C ARG A 48 16.81 5.75 3.08
N THR A 49 17.14 7.00 3.31
CA THR A 49 16.27 7.98 3.94
C THR A 49 15.90 9.05 2.91
N PRO A 50 14.64 9.49 2.83
CA PRO A 50 14.30 10.64 2.00
C PRO A 50 15.02 11.89 2.50
N VAL A 51 15.27 12.81 1.61
CA VAL A 51 15.80 14.13 1.97
C VAL A 51 14.75 14.88 2.78
N GLU A 52 15.17 15.70 3.74
CA GLU A 52 14.25 16.55 4.47
C GLU A 52 13.58 17.52 3.49
N PRO A 53 12.25 17.52 3.37
CA PRO A 53 11.56 18.37 2.40
C PRO A 53 11.68 19.85 2.79
N GLN A 54 11.63 20.72 1.80
CA GLN A 54 11.57 22.16 2.07
C GLN A 54 10.29 22.53 2.82
N PRO A 55 10.34 23.43 3.78
CA PRO A 55 9.16 23.87 4.52
C PRO A 55 8.14 24.54 3.60
N GLY A 56 6.88 24.24 3.79
CA GLY A 56 5.77 24.85 3.07
C GLY A 56 4.62 23.86 2.87
N ALA A 57 3.41 24.40 2.68
CA ALA A 57 2.26 23.56 2.37
C ALA A 57 2.41 22.93 0.97
N CYS A 58 2.16 21.66 0.87
CA CYS A 58 2.20 20.93 -0.39
C CYS A 58 0.81 20.93 -1.04
N HIS A 59 0.63 21.69 -2.11
CA HIS A 59 -0.63 21.76 -2.87
C HIS A 59 -0.64 20.89 -4.13
N PHE A 60 0.45 20.18 -4.39
CA PHE A 60 0.59 19.34 -5.59
C PHE A 60 -0.47 18.24 -5.68
N TYR A 61 -0.97 17.77 -4.55
CA TYR A 61 -1.92 16.67 -4.46
C TYR A 61 -3.37 17.10 -4.25
N ASP A 62 -3.69 18.40 -4.18
CA ASP A 62 -5.04 18.89 -3.90
C ASP A 62 -6.07 18.51 -4.99
N ASP A 63 -5.59 18.32 -6.23
CA ASP A 63 -6.38 17.85 -7.37
C ASP A 63 -6.14 16.36 -7.71
N ALA A 64 -5.54 15.61 -6.79
CA ALA A 64 -5.23 14.20 -6.96
C ALA A 64 -6.20 13.28 -6.24
N GLY A 65 -6.47 12.11 -6.82
CA GLY A 65 -7.10 10.98 -6.15
C GLY A 65 -6.05 9.96 -5.69
N PHE A 66 -6.12 9.52 -4.44
CA PHE A 66 -5.27 8.45 -3.93
C PHE A 66 -6.03 7.14 -3.89
N ILE A 67 -5.61 6.20 -4.72
CA ILE A 67 -6.22 4.89 -4.90
C ILE A 67 -5.37 3.83 -4.18
N GLY A 68 -5.97 3.09 -3.26
CA GLY A 68 -5.25 2.06 -2.54
C GLY A 68 -6.06 1.27 -1.53
N ASP A 69 -5.36 0.58 -0.66
CA ASP A 69 -5.91 -0.30 0.37
C ASP A 69 -5.82 0.29 1.79
N SER A 70 -5.66 -0.58 2.80
CA SER A 70 -5.52 -0.17 4.22
C SER A 70 -4.25 0.65 4.48
N VAL A 71 -3.20 0.49 3.69
CA VAL A 71 -1.95 1.23 3.84
C VAL A 71 -2.15 2.67 3.33
N THR A 72 -2.80 2.85 2.18
CA THR A 72 -3.23 4.16 1.68
C THR A 72 -4.20 4.84 2.64
N TYR A 73 -5.11 4.07 3.27
CA TYR A 73 -5.97 4.61 4.34
C TYR A 73 -5.14 5.18 5.50
N GLN A 74 -4.09 4.47 5.95
CA GLN A 74 -3.22 4.98 7.02
C GLN A 74 -2.58 6.32 6.62
N LEU A 75 -2.03 6.42 5.40
CA LEU A 75 -1.45 7.66 4.88
C LEU A 75 -2.45 8.83 4.93
N LEU A 76 -3.66 8.62 4.39
CA LEU A 76 -4.65 9.68 4.20
C LEU A 76 -5.32 10.16 5.48
N PHE A 77 -5.33 9.33 6.54
CA PHE A 77 -6.02 9.65 7.81
C PHE A 77 -5.07 9.82 9.01
N THR A 78 -3.78 9.90 8.77
CA THR A 78 -2.79 10.21 9.81
C THR A 78 -2.68 11.71 10.05
N GLN A 79 -2.43 12.09 11.30
CA GLN A 79 -2.18 13.47 11.68
C GLN A 79 -0.96 14.05 10.93
N GLY A 80 -1.06 15.29 10.48
CA GLY A 80 -0.02 15.95 9.70
C GLY A 80 -0.14 15.74 8.17
N ARG A 81 -1.10 14.94 7.71
CA ARG A 81 -1.34 14.71 6.28
C ARG A 81 -1.56 16.02 5.51
N GLU A 82 -2.36 16.93 6.06
CA GLU A 82 -2.72 18.18 5.36
C GLU A 82 -1.50 19.07 5.11
N GLU A 83 -0.58 19.14 6.07
CA GLU A 83 0.70 19.86 5.89
C GLU A 83 1.61 19.15 4.88
N ALA A 84 1.60 17.81 4.90
CA ALA A 84 2.51 17.00 4.11
C ALA A 84 2.10 16.87 2.64
N ILE A 85 0.84 16.59 2.38
CA ILE A 85 0.33 16.27 1.03
C ILE A 85 -0.99 17.00 0.68
N GLY A 86 -1.35 18.06 1.41
CA GLY A 86 -2.57 18.83 1.11
C GLY A 86 -3.85 18.02 1.33
N SER A 87 -4.81 18.16 0.42
CA SER A 87 -6.16 17.60 0.55
C SER A 87 -6.57 16.70 -0.62
N PRO A 88 -5.82 15.61 -0.90
CA PRO A 88 -6.18 14.70 -1.97
C PRO A 88 -7.52 13.99 -1.71
N VAL A 89 -8.19 13.60 -2.80
CA VAL A 89 -9.43 12.82 -2.73
C VAL A 89 -9.14 11.37 -2.34
N PRO A 90 -9.70 10.86 -1.24
CA PRO A 90 -9.51 9.48 -0.84
C PRO A 90 -10.38 8.54 -1.71
N LEU A 91 -9.75 7.62 -2.43
CA LEU A 91 -10.35 6.60 -3.27
C LEU A 91 -9.81 5.22 -2.82
N PHE A 92 -10.12 4.80 -1.62
CA PHE A 92 -9.55 3.60 -1.02
C PHE A 92 -10.61 2.60 -0.58
N ARG A 93 -10.19 1.35 -0.42
CA ARG A 93 -10.94 0.32 0.29
C ARG A 93 -9.97 -0.51 1.11
N ARG A 94 -10.22 -0.65 2.41
CA ARG A 94 -9.44 -1.56 3.26
C ARG A 94 -9.49 -2.97 2.68
N SER A 95 -8.35 -3.66 2.67
CA SER A 95 -8.18 -4.99 2.05
C SER A 95 -8.49 -5.01 0.54
N ALA A 96 -8.41 -3.87 -0.16
CA ALA A 96 -8.49 -3.86 -1.60
C ALA A 96 -7.39 -4.73 -2.20
N SER A 97 -7.74 -5.45 -3.26
CA SER A 97 -6.88 -6.37 -4.02
C SER A 97 -7.11 -6.10 -5.50
N VAL A 98 -6.08 -6.19 -6.30
CA VAL A 98 -6.23 -6.10 -7.76
C VAL A 98 -6.64 -7.44 -8.37
N THR A 99 -6.39 -8.54 -7.66
CA THR A 99 -6.79 -9.88 -8.05
C THR A 99 -8.13 -10.22 -7.42
N GLY A 100 -9.16 -10.11 -8.14
CA GLY A 100 -10.49 -10.42 -7.67
C GLY A 100 -11.45 -10.53 -8.81
N VAL A 101 -12.72 -10.68 -8.51
CA VAL A 101 -13.74 -10.56 -9.55
C VAL A 101 -13.71 -9.10 -10.00
N PRO A 102 -13.32 -8.82 -11.25
CA PRO A 102 -13.17 -7.45 -11.75
C PRO A 102 -14.38 -6.55 -11.48
N ASP A 103 -15.56 -7.14 -11.28
CA ASP A 103 -16.80 -6.41 -11.09
C ASP A 103 -17.07 -5.99 -9.62
N TYR A 104 -16.35 -6.55 -8.63
CA TYR A 104 -16.64 -6.29 -7.21
C TYR A 104 -15.42 -5.97 -6.35
N SER A 105 -14.23 -6.42 -6.73
CA SER A 105 -13.03 -6.30 -5.90
C SER A 105 -12.40 -4.92 -5.97
N TRP A 106 -12.70 -4.15 -7.00
CA TRP A 106 -12.15 -2.81 -7.23
C TRP A 106 -13.10 -1.69 -6.84
N ASN A 107 -14.02 -1.96 -5.93
CA ASN A 107 -14.84 -0.91 -5.36
C ASN A 107 -14.03 -0.11 -4.35
N VAL A 108 -14.22 1.18 -4.38
CA VAL A 108 -13.65 2.13 -3.42
C VAL A 108 -14.77 2.87 -2.68
N MET A 109 -14.47 3.33 -1.48
CA MET A 109 -15.36 4.24 -0.76
C MET A 109 -15.19 5.65 -1.31
N PHE A 110 -16.24 6.20 -1.88
CA PHE A 110 -16.28 7.56 -2.37
C PHE A 110 -17.62 8.22 -2.04
N ARG A 111 -17.60 9.42 -1.44
CA ARG A 111 -18.81 10.17 -1.02
C ARG A 111 -19.79 9.35 -0.16
N GLY A 112 -19.25 8.50 0.72
CA GLY A 112 -20.03 7.69 1.65
C GLY A 112 -20.71 6.45 1.05
N ALA A 113 -20.41 6.07 -0.19
CA ALA A 113 -20.93 4.88 -0.85
C ALA A 113 -19.78 4.07 -1.51
N GLU A 114 -20.04 2.80 -1.80
CA GLU A 114 -19.16 1.99 -2.65
C GLU A 114 -19.39 2.34 -4.12
N TRP A 115 -18.30 2.63 -4.82
CA TRP A 115 -18.25 2.93 -6.25
C TRP A 115 -17.26 2.00 -6.93
N LYS A 116 -17.49 1.67 -8.19
CA LYS A 116 -16.43 1.11 -9.04
C LYS A 116 -15.32 2.13 -9.15
N ILE A 117 -14.06 1.65 -9.12
CA ILE A 117 -12.89 2.53 -9.09
C ILE A 117 -12.87 3.51 -10.26
N GLU A 118 -13.15 3.03 -11.48
CA GLU A 118 -13.18 3.84 -12.70
C GLU A 118 -14.29 4.89 -12.67
N GLU A 119 -15.43 4.55 -12.07
CA GLU A 119 -16.56 5.47 -11.93
C GLU A 119 -16.29 6.54 -10.86
N ALA A 120 -15.65 6.13 -9.75
CA ALA A 120 -15.25 7.04 -8.68
C ALA A 120 -14.20 8.04 -9.18
N VAL A 121 -13.21 7.60 -9.94
CA VAL A 121 -12.21 8.48 -10.56
C VAL A 121 -12.90 9.50 -11.48
N ALA A 122 -13.75 9.05 -12.39
CA ALA A 122 -14.46 9.95 -13.31
C ALA A 122 -15.37 10.96 -12.58
N ALA A 123 -16.05 10.53 -11.51
CA ALA A 123 -16.96 11.38 -10.74
C ALA A 123 -16.27 12.30 -9.74
N SER A 124 -15.02 12.01 -9.39
CA SER A 124 -14.24 12.81 -8.42
C SER A 124 -13.83 14.16 -8.95
N GLY A 125 -13.60 14.26 -10.26
CA GLY A 125 -13.12 15.48 -10.93
C GLY A 125 -11.62 15.74 -10.71
N VAL A 126 -10.86 14.73 -10.29
CA VAL A 126 -9.40 14.84 -10.12
C VAL A 126 -8.70 14.87 -11.48
N ASN A 127 -7.54 15.54 -11.53
CA ASN A 127 -6.71 15.61 -12.73
C ASN A 127 -5.66 14.50 -12.77
N LYS A 128 -5.32 13.92 -11.62
CA LYS A 128 -4.32 12.87 -11.49
C LYS A 128 -4.73 11.85 -10.43
N VAL A 129 -4.27 10.62 -10.59
CA VAL A 129 -4.47 9.55 -9.60
C VAL A 129 -3.15 8.93 -9.21
N PHE A 130 -2.92 8.80 -7.91
CA PHE A 130 -1.80 8.08 -7.30
C PHE A 130 -2.30 6.72 -6.87
N ILE A 131 -1.64 5.65 -7.33
CA ILE A 131 -2.15 4.29 -7.18
C ILE A 131 -1.09 3.41 -6.52
N MET A 132 -1.40 2.90 -5.32
CA MET A 132 -0.64 1.84 -4.65
C MET A 132 -1.56 0.68 -4.31
N LEU A 133 -1.53 -0.38 -5.12
CA LEU A 133 -2.31 -1.61 -4.95
C LEU A 133 -1.49 -2.84 -5.33
N GLY A 134 -1.81 -3.97 -4.71
CA GLY A 134 -1.16 -5.26 -4.93
C GLY A 134 -0.62 -5.90 -3.64
N ALA A 135 -0.45 -5.14 -2.56
CA ALA A 135 0.09 -5.67 -1.30
C ALA A 135 -0.75 -6.83 -0.72
N ASN A 136 -2.07 -6.81 -0.93
CA ASN A 136 -2.98 -7.87 -0.48
C ASN A 136 -3.03 -9.08 -1.42
N ASP A 137 -2.44 -8.98 -2.58
CA ASP A 137 -2.38 -10.06 -3.58
C ASP A 137 -1.09 -10.87 -3.45
N LEU A 138 0.02 -10.15 -3.25
CA LEU A 138 1.37 -10.72 -3.19
C LEU A 138 1.55 -11.62 -1.96
N GLY A 139 2.27 -12.73 -2.15
CA GLY A 139 2.39 -13.80 -1.18
C GLY A 139 1.28 -14.87 -1.30
N VAL A 140 0.18 -14.57 -2.01
CA VAL A 140 -0.91 -15.51 -2.33
C VAL A 140 -1.01 -15.73 -3.84
N ARG A 141 -0.73 -14.70 -4.61
CA ARG A 141 -0.71 -14.69 -6.08
C ARG A 141 0.70 -14.39 -6.58
N SER A 142 0.98 -14.81 -7.79
CA SER A 142 2.24 -14.46 -8.43
C SER A 142 2.28 -12.96 -8.79
N PRO A 143 3.48 -12.35 -8.86
CA PRO A 143 3.63 -10.98 -9.35
C PRO A 143 3.01 -10.76 -10.74
N ALA A 144 3.11 -11.74 -11.63
CA ALA A 144 2.56 -11.66 -12.99
C ALA A 144 1.03 -11.63 -12.99
N GLU A 145 0.35 -12.53 -12.25
CA GLU A 145 -1.11 -12.52 -12.13
C GLU A 145 -1.63 -11.21 -11.50
N THR A 146 -0.94 -10.72 -10.47
CA THR A 146 -1.27 -9.45 -9.84
C THR A 146 -1.14 -8.31 -10.84
N PHE A 147 -0.09 -8.33 -11.64
CA PHE A 147 0.17 -7.31 -12.65
C PHE A 147 -0.86 -7.32 -13.80
N ASP A 148 -1.26 -8.47 -14.32
CA ASP A 148 -2.28 -8.57 -15.36
C ASP A 148 -3.61 -7.94 -14.92
N ASN A 149 -3.99 -8.15 -13.66
CA ASN A 149 -5.19 -7.55 -13.08
C ASN A 149 -5.02 -6.03 -12.87
N PHE A 150 -3.84 -5.59 -12.46
CA PHE A 150 -3.52 -4.16 -12.34
C PHE A 150 -3.65 -3.44 -13.68
N GLN A 151 -3.11 -4.01 -14.76
CA GLN A 151 -3.25 -3.45 -16.10
C GLN A 151 -4.72 -3.33 -16.51
N THR A 152 -5.52 -4.39 -16.29
CA THR A 152 -6.96 -4.36 -16.58
C THR A 152 -7.68 -3.24 -15.81
N MET A 153 -7.31 -3.01 -14.56
CA MET A 153 -7.87 -1.92 -13.75
C MET A 153 -7.48 -0.54 -14.34
N ILE A 154 -6.23 -0.36 -14.73
CA ILE A 154 -5.77 0.90 -15.36
C ILE A 154 -6.50 1.15 -16.67
N ASP A 155 -6.71 0.14 -17.51
CA ASP A 155 -7.42 0.28 -18.77
C ASP A 155 -8.86 0.75 -18.57
N ARG A 156 -9.56 0.24 -17.55
CA ARG A 156 -10.91 0.72 -17.17
C ARG A 156 -10.90 2.18 -16.70
N ILE A 157 -9.92 2.56 -15.89
CA ILE A 157 -9.77 3.96 -15.45
C ILE A 157 -9.57 4.87 -16.66
N ARG A 158 -8.69 4.49 -17.59
CA ARG A 158 -8.40 5.27 -18.80
C ARG A 158 -9.61 5.36 -19.75
N GLU A 159 -10.41 4.31 -19.83
CA GLU A 159 -11.65 4.33 -20.63
C GLU A 159 -12.66 5.33 -20.09
N LYS A 160 -12.82 5.40 -18.75
CA LYS A 160 -13.82 6.27 -18.10
C LYS A 160 -13.33 7.69 -17.85
N ALA A 161 -12.04 7.86 -17.64
CA ALA A 161 -11.40 9.13 -17.31
C ALA A 161 -10.12 9.34 -18.15
N PRO A 162 -10.22 9.44 -19.48
CA PRO A 162 -9.04 9.47 -20.36
C PRO A 162 -8.13 10.68 -20.18
N GLN A 163 -8.61 11.72 -19.50
CA GLN A 163 -7.85 12.95 -19.23
C GLN A 163 -7.02 12.88 -17.95
N VAL A 164 -7.23 11.83 -17.13
CA VAL A 164 -6.57 11.71 -15.82
C VAL A 164 -5.14 11.21 -16.00
N GLU A 165 -4.18 11.92 -15.43
CA GLU A 165 -2.79 11.49 -15.38
C GLU A 165 -2.62 10.34 -14.37
N ILE A 166 -1.88 9.31 -14.77
CA ILE A 166 -1.64 8.10 -13.96
C ILE A 166 -0.27 8.18 -13.30
N TYR A 167 -0.26 8.11 -11.98
CA TYR A 167 0.92 8.01 -11.13
C TYR A 167 0.89 6.65 -10.41
N ILE A 168 1.82 5.78 -10.73
CA ILE A 168 1.95 4.46 -10.10
C ILE A 168 2.98 4.58 -8.99
N GLU A 169 2.58 4.33 -7.76
CA GLU A 169 3.50 4.23 -6.64
C GLU A 169 4.01 2.79 -6.51
N SER A 170 5.30 2.61 -6.29
CA SER A 170 5.83 1.29 -5.97
C SER A 170 5.25 0.79 -4.66
N VAL A 171 4.77 -0.47 -4.64
CA VAL A 171 4.20 -1.13 -3.47
C VAL A 171 5.28 -1.34 -2.42
N LEU A 172 4.96 -1.05 -1.17
CA LEU A 172 5.90 -1.16 -0.06
C LEU A 172 6.34 -2.62 0.16
N PRO A 173 7.62 -2.86 0.53
CA PRO A 173 8.06 -4.18 0.87
C PRO A 173 7.30 -4.71 2.10
N SER A 174 7.23 -6.02 2.24
CA SER A 174 6.70 -6.69 3.42
C SER A 174 7.81 -6.95 4.45
N GLY A 175 7.46 -7.10 5.71
CA GLY A 175 8.34 -7.69 6.72
C GLY A 175 8.59 -9.18 6.49
N LEU A 176 7.77 -9.84 5.67
CA LEU A 176 7.88 -11.27 5.31
C LEU A 176 8.74 -11.43 4.05
N ALA A 177 9.84 -12.17 4.15
CA ALA A 177 10.87 -12.22 3.10
C ALA A 177 10.34 -12.68 1.73
N GLN A 178 9.52 -13.74 1.67
CA GLN A 178 8.98 -14.22 0.39
C GLN A 178 8.04 -13.18 -0.25
N LYS A 179 7.15 -12.61 0.55
CA LYS A 179 6.23 -11.57 0.07
C LYS A 179 6.99 -10.33 -0.38
N SER A 180 8.08 -9.96 0.30
CA SER A 180 8.91 -8.84 -0.11
C SER A 180 9.62 -9.10 -1.44
N GLN A 181 10.10 -10.32 -1.71
CA GLN A 181 10.66 -10.71 -3.01
C GLN A 181 9.61 -10.61 -4.12
N ASP A 182 8.39 -11.11 -3.87
CA ASP A 182 7.29 -11.00 -4.82
C ASP A 182 6.91 -9.53 -5.08
N THR A 183 6.95 -8.70 -4.02
CA THR A 183 6.72 -7.24 -4.13
C THR A 183 7.78 -6.57 -4.99
N ALA A 184 9.05 -6.90 -4.81
CA ALA A 184 10.13 -6.36 -5.64
C ALA A 184 9.97 -6.72 -7.11
N ALA A 185 9.62 -7.99 -7.41
CA ALA A 185 9.35 -8.45 -8.77
C ALA A 185 8.12 -7.73 -9.38
N TYR A 186 7.08 -7.53 -8.60
CA TYR A 186 5.88 -6.79 -9.03
C TYR A 186 6.19 -5.30 -9.31
N ASN A 187 6.97 -4.66 -8.44
CA ASN A 187 7.38 -3.27 -8.64
C ASN A 187 8.19 -3.07 -9.92
N GLU A 188 8.98 -4.06 -10.32
CA GLU A 188 9.71 -4.00 -11.59
C GLU A 188 8.75 -4.04 -12.79
N LEU A 189 7.71 -4.89 -12.74
CA LEU A 189 6.66 -4.91 -13.77
C LEU A 189 5.90 -3.58 -13.83
N LEU A 190 5.56 -3.00 -12.69
CA LEU A 190 4.90 -1.70 -12.61
C LEU A 190 5.78 -0.57 -13.18
N ARG A 191 7.07 -0.59 -12.89
CA ARG A 191 8.02 0.42 -13.41
C ARG A 191 8.13 0.34 -14.93
N GLN A 192 8.29 -0.87 -15.47
CA GLN A 192 8.35 -1.07 -16.92
C GLN A 192 7.04 -0.63 -17.59
N TYR A 193 5.90 -1.01 -17.01
CA TYR A 193 4.59 -0.62 -17.53
C TYR A 193 4.38 0.90 -17.53
N ALA A 194 4.79 1.58 -16.47
CA ALA A 194 4.75 3.04 -16.42
C ALA A 194 5.60 3.67 -17.52
N SER A 195 6.82 3.16 -17.73
CA SER A 195 7.72 3.62 -18.80
C SER A 195 7.11 3.42 -20.18
N ASP A 196 6.57 2.22 -20.47
CA ASP A 196 6.02 1.87 -21.78
C ASP A 196 4.77 2.66 -22.14
N ASN A 197 3.99 3.08 -21.13
CA ASN A 197 2.75 3.83 -21.29
C ASN A 197 2.89 5.33 -21.02
N GLN A 198 4.10 5.83 -20.74
CA GLN A 198 4.36 7.23 -20.37
C GLN A 198 3.58 7.68 -19.11
N PHE A 199 3.35 6.76 -18.16
CA PHE A 199 2.83 7.07 -16.85
C PHE A 199 3.96 7.52 -15.92
N HIS A 200 3.61 8.21 -14.87
CA HIS A 200 4.55 8.56 -13.82
C HIS A 200 4.78 7.37 -12.88
N PHE A 201 6.03 7.13 -12.52
CA PHE A 201 6.37 6.12 -11.52
C PHE A 201 6.99 6.78 -10.29
N VAL A 202 6.41 6.56 -9.12
CA VAL A 202 6.85 7.14 -7.84
C VAL A 202 7.54 6.07 -7.02
N GLU A 203 8.84 6.17 -6.88
CA GLU A 203 9.73 5.24 -6.18
C GLU A 203 9.61 5.34 -4.66
N VAL A 204 8.51 4.89 -4.08
CA VAL A 204 8.29 4.91 -2.63
C VAL A 204 9.05 3.79 -1.94
N ALA A 205 8.93 2.55 -2.45
CA ALA A 205 9.44 1.32 -1.84
C ALA A 205 10.92 1.38 -1.46
N LYS A 206 11.77 2.01 -2.28
CA LYS A 206 13.22 2.09 -2.04
C LYS A 206 13.61 2.73 -0.71
N TYR A 207 12.72 3.50 -0.10
CA TYR A 207 12.94 4.13 1.21
C TYR A 207 12.43 3.26 2.37
N PHE A 208 11.80 2.13 2.04
CA PHE A 208 11.23 1.17 2.98
C PHE A 208 11.96 -0.17 2.98
N GLU A 209 13.11 -0.27 2.35
CA GLU A 209 13.90 -1.49 2.25
C GLU A 209 15.05 -1.49 3.27
N ALA A 210 15.10 -2.54 4.09
CA ALA A 210 16.28 -2.93 4.84
C ALA A 210 17.30 -3.67 3.93
N PRO A 211 18.51 -3.95 4.38
CA PRO A 211 19.54 -4.62 3.56
C PRO A 211 19.14 -5.97 2.96
N ASP A 212 18.17 -6.64 3.55
CA ASP A 212 17.60 -7.92 3.05
C ASP A 212 16.39 -7.74 2.12
N GLY A 213 16.07 -6.50 1.77
CA GLY A 213 14.94 -6.15 0.91
C GLY A 213 13.57 -6.15 1.60
N CYS A 214 13.51 -6.44 2.90
CA CYS A 214 12.27 -6.42 3.66
C CYS A 214 12.00 -5.06 4.30
N MET A 215 10.76 -4.85 4.76
CA MET A 215 10.43 -3.63 5.52
C MET A 215 11.18 -3.60 6.86
N PRO A 216 11.84 -2.47 7.23
CA PRO A 216 12.44 -2.31 8.54
C PRO A 216 11.40 -2.43 9.67
N ASN A 217 11.79 -3.04 10.78
CA ASN A 217 10.91 -3.19 11.95
C ASN A 217 10.47 -1.83 12.53
N SER A 218 11.28 -0.78 12.36
CA SER A 218 10.92 0.58 12.76
C SER A 218 9.77 1.17 11.95
N TYR A 219 9.51 0.65 10.74
CA TYR A 219 8.47 1.13 9.84
C TYR A 219 7.23 0.24 9.83
N SER A 220 7.35 -1.06 10.17
CA SER A 220 6.24 -1.99 10.20
C SER A 220 5.59 -2.06 11.59
N ALA A 221 4.26 -1.92 11.63
CA ALA A 221 3.46 -2.02 12.85
C ALA A 221 3.01 -3.45 13.16
N ASP A 222 3.00 -4.34 12.16
CA ASP A 222 2.44 -5.69 12.26
C ASP A 222 3.39 -6.80 11.77
N GLY A 223 4.63 -6.41 11.41
CA GLY A 223 5.59 -7.33 10.81
C GLY A 223 5.33 -7.65 9.33
N ASP A 224 4.35 -7.00 8.71
CA ASP A 224 4.04 -7.11 7.29
C ASP A 224 4.02 -5.71 6.65
N ALA A 225 2.89 -5.21 6.23
CA ALA A 225 2.79 -4.03 5.37
C ALA A 225 2.21 -2.78 6.07
N HIS A 226 1.54 -2.91 7.22
CA HIS A 226 1.00 -1.75 7.91
C HIS A 226 2.09 -0.94 8.60
N LEU A 227 1.97 0.37 8.50
CA LEU A 227 3.03 1.30 8.89
C LEU A 227 2.91 1.76 10.34
N THR A 228 4.07 1.97 10.97
CA THR A 228 4.19 2.80 12.17
C THR A 228 4.06 4.28 11.80
N GLU A 229 3.93 5.15 12.79
CA GLU A 229 3.97 6.60 12.56
C GLU A 229 5.27 7.04 11.86
N THR A 230 6.40 6.42 12.21
CA THR A 230 7.69 6.68 11.55
C THR A 230 7.67 6.31 10.08
N GLY A 231 7.09 5.16 9.73
CA GLY A 231 6.91 4.74 8.33
C GLY A 231 6.01 5.70 7.55
N ILE A 232 4.90 6.14 8.14
CA ILE A 232 3.99 7.11 7.49
C ILE A 232 4.69 8.46 7.26
N ARG A 233 5.47 8.94 8.22
CA ARG A 233 6.27 10.17 8.07
C ARG A 233 7.30 10.04 6.95
N CYS A 234 7.96 8.90 6.84
CA CYS A 234 8.85 8.62 5.72
C CYS A 234 8.12 8.71 4.38
N TRP A 235 6.92 8.15 4.27
CA TRP A 235 6.13 8.24 3.03
C TRP A 235 5.72 9.68 2.71
N PHE A 236 5.30 10.46 3.70
CA PHE A 236 5.05 11.89 3.51
C PHE A 236 6.27 12.61 2.95
N GLN A 237 7.46 12.39 3.50
CA GLN A 237 8.69 13.01 3.00
C GLN A 237 8.99 12.61 1.55
N VAL A 238 8.78 11.34 1.20
CA VAL A 238 8.95 10.87 -0.18
C VAL A 238 8.01 11.60 -1.13
N LEU A 239 6.73 11.72 -0.77
CA LEU A 239 5.75 12.42 -1.59
C LEU A 239 6.04 13.91 -1.68
N GLN A 240 6.43 14.56 -0.60
CA GLN A 240 6.83 15.99 -0.63
C GLN A 240 8.03 16.22 -1.56
N ASN A 241 9.06 15.37 -1.47
CA ASN A 241 10.21 15.45 -2.36
C ASN A 241 9.82 15.21 -3.83
N TYR A 242 8.90 14.26 -4.07
CA TYR A 242 8.37 14.04 -5.41
C TYR A 242 7.65 15.28 -5.94
N ALA A 243 6.76 15.86 -5.16
CA ALA A 243 6.03 17.08 -5.54
C ALA A 243 6.99 18.26 -5.85
N GLN A 244 8.04 18.43 -5.05
CA GLN A 244 9.04 19.48 -5.26
C GLN A 244 9.81 19.26 -6.57
N SER A 245 10.17 18.02 -6.91
CA SER A 245 10.85 17.69 -8.17
C SER A 245 9.99 17.91 -9.43
N GLN A 246 8.69 18.06 -9.29
CA GLN A 246 7.78 18.35 -10.41
C GLN A 246 7.60 19.88 -10.66
N GLN A 247 8.18 20.70 -9.80
CA GLN A 247 8.10 22.18 -9.90
C GLN A 247 9.39 22.82 -10.44
N GLU A 248 10.45 22.02 -10.56
CA GLU A 248 11.72 22.44 -11.17
C GLU A 248 11.73 22.23 -12.69
#